data_5f57e971c0f99a6173d953c9abc57166
#
_entry.id   5f57e971c0f99a6173d953c9abc57166
#
_cell.length_a   1.000
_cell.length_b   1.000
_cell.length_c   1.000
_cell.angle_alpha   90.00
_cell.angle_beta   90.00
_cell.angle_gamma   90.00
#
_symmetry.space_group_name_H-M   'P 1'
#
loop_
_entity.id
_entity.type
_entity.pdbx_description
1 polymer ?
#
loop_
_entity_poly.entity_id
_entity_poly.type
_entity_poly.pdbx_seq_one_letter_code
_entity_poly.pdbx_strand_id
1 'polypeptide(L)'
;MIVFVPIEADLYILNKVFENQPDLTYCQYKVFGLSKNTIIEKLELLKNDIPYFEYKILYDNLICDIFISYKNEELSLIDENKMKIVSAFNNNIFSENSFSLCKIIYSLLSQKNKSISIYENITKGKIVSSLLDENENLINYIKDVKIKSFQCDSDDELVETTLKYLKDTGSDVVLITNGKFVENGLNFKFSIADKNEVHIFNSNFKADKNKCIEMAKNSALFHLMKKLRQNNFAF
;
A
#
# COMPACT_ATOMS: atom_id res chain seq x y z
N MET A 1 -10.34 -20.44 21.52
CA MET A 1 -10.34 -21.39 20.38
C MET A 1 -9.54 -20.73 19.26
N ILE A 2 -8.37 -21.25 18.91
CA ILE A 2 -7.55 -20.67 17.83
C ILE A 2 -8.07 -21.28 16.54
N VAL A 3 -8.72 -20.47 15.71
CA VAL A 3 -9.16 -20.89 14.37
C VAL A 3 -8.02 -20.51 13.39
N PHE A 4 -7.33 -21.51 12.87
CA PHE A 4 -6.43 -21.33 11.73
C PHE A 4 -7.27 -21.16 10.47
N VAL A 5 -7.31 -19.95 9.93
CA VAL A 5 -7.90 -19.66 8.62
C VAL A 5 -6.76 -19.69 7.61
N PRO A 6 -6.83 -20.51 6.55
CA PRO A 6 -5.82 -20.47 5.47
C PRO A 6 -5.74 -19.08 4.83
N ILE A 7 -4.58 -18.75 4.27
CA ILE A 7 -4.31 -17.45 3.62
C ILE A 7 -5.30 -17.13 2.48
N GLU A 8 -5.93 -18.15 1.93
CA GLU A 8 -6.93 -18.08 0.85
C GLU A 8 -8.39 -18.09 1.33
N ALA A 9 -8.61 -18.14 2.66
CA ALA A 9 -9.97 -18.15 3.16
C ALA A 9 -10.59 -16.77 3.02
N ASP A 10 -11.55 -16.72 2.15
CA ASP A 10 -12.43 -15.63 1.79
C ASP A 10 -12.83 -14.80 3.03
N LEU A 11 -12.76 -13.50 2.97
CA LEU A 11 -13.31 -12.55 3.96
C LEU A 11 -14.73 -12.93 4.40
N TYR A 12 -15.48 -13.61 3.55
CA TYR A 12 -16.78 -14.21 3.85
C TYR A 12 -16.74 -15.21 5.02
N ILE A 13 -15.68 -16.00 5.16
CA ILE A 13 -15.53 -16.95 6.28
C ILE A 13 -15.18 -16.21 7.57
N LEU A 14 -14.35 -15.17 7.49
CA LEU A 14 -14.04 -14.31 8.64
C LEU A 14 -15.30 -13.59 9.13
N ASN A 15 -16.09 -13.02 8.24
CA ASN A 15 -17.37 -12.42 8.59
C ASN A 15 -18.31 -13.44 9.23
N LYS A 16 -18.44 -14.64 8.69
CA LYS A 16 -19.30 -15.69 9.26
C LYS A 16 -18.89 -16.17 10.66
N VAL A 17 -17.59 -16.21 10.94
CA VAL A 17 -17.09 -16.60 12.29
C VAL A 17 -17.40 -15.50 13.32
N PHE A 18 -17.50 -14.24 12.87
CA PHE A 18 -17.75 -13.08 13.72
C PHE A 18 -19.23 -12.64 13.75
N GLU A 19 -20.04 -12.96 12.74
CA GLU A 19 -21.47 -12.58 12.64
C GLU A 19 -22.37 -13.09 13.78
N ASN A 20 -21.88 -13.99 14.64
CA ASN A 20 -22.68 -14.57 15.73
C ASN A 20 -22.54 -13.85 17.09
N GLN A 21 -21.93 -12.68 17.15
CA GLN A 21 -21.81 -11.90 18.38
C GLN A 21 -22.31 -10.46 18.17
N PRO A 22 -23.61 -10.19 18.37
CA PRO A 22 -24.22 -8.89 18.07
C PRO A 22 -23.67 -7.72 18.87
N ASP A 23 -22.93 -7.98 19.95
CA ASP A 23 -22.37 -6.96 20.84
C ASP A 23 -20.93 -6.55 20.48
N LEU A 24 -20.39 -7.05 19.35
CA LEU A 24 -19.03 -6.71 18.94
C LEU A 24 -19.01 -5.86 17.66
N THR A 25 -18.15 -4.85 17.68
CA THR A 25 -17.77 -4.09 16.49
C THR A 25 -16.56 -4.73 15.81
N TYR A 26 -16.59 -4.83 14.49
CA TYR A 26 -15.53 -5.40 13.66
C TYR A 26 -14.97 -4.34 12.74
N CYS A 27 -13.63 -4.24 12.70
CA CYS A 27 -12.92 -3.32 11.82
C CYS A 27 -11.79 -4.07 11.11
N GLN A 28 -11.54 -3.69 9.87
CA GLN A 28 -10.36 -4.12 9.11
C GLN A 28 -9.53 -2.91 8.73
N TYR A 29 -8.24 -2.99 8.99
CA TYR A 29 -7.27 -1.98 8.57
C TYR A 29 -6.17 -2.63 7.76
N LYS A 30 -5.71 -1.92 6.73
CA LYS A 30 -4.52 -2.30 5.98
C LYS A 30 -3.42 -1.30 6.26
N VAL A 31 -2.28 -1.83 6.72
CA VAL A 31 -1.12 -1.05 7.18
C VAL A 31 0.09 -1.37 6.29
N PHE A 32 0.89 -0.37 6.00
CA PHE A 32 2.10 -0.50 5.19
C PHE A 32 3.35 -0.09 5.95
N GLY A 33 4.45 -0.85 5.73
CA GLY A 33 5.82 -0.44 6.05
C GLY A 33 6.26 -0.63 7.50
N LEU A 34 5.39 -1.12 8.39
CA LEU A 34 5.75 -1.50 9.75
C LEU A 34 6.21 -2.95 9.82
N SER A 35 7.14 -3.26 10.73
CA SER A 35 7.49 -4.64 11.02
C SER A 35 6.35 -5.36 11.74
N LYS A 36 6.28 -6.69 11.60
CA LYS A 36 5.29 -7.51 12.32
C LYS A 36 5.34 -7.29 13.83
N ASN A 37 6.54 -7.20 14.40
CA ASN A 37 6.72 -6.98 15.84
C ASN A 37 6.19 -5.60 16.26
N THR A 38 6.51 -4.53 15.51
CA THR A 38 5.99 -3.19 15.78
C THR A 38 4.47 -3.13 15.73
N ILE A 39 3.85 -3.87 14.80
CA ILE A 39 2.39 -3.97 14.71
C ILE A 39 1.81 -4.64 15.95
N ILE A 40 2.40 -5.79 16.35
CA ILE A 40 1.96 -6.52 17.56
C ILE A 40 2.10 -5.64 18.81
N GLU A 41 3.24 -4.98 19.01
CA GLU A 41 3.47 -4.08 20.13
C GLU A 41 2.40 -3.00 20.24
N LYS A 42 2.05 -2.37 19.11
CA LYS A 42 0.99 -1.35 19.06
C LYS A 42 -0.40 -1.92 19.39
N LEU A 43 -0.71 -3.11 18.91
CA LEU A 43 -1.98 -3.79 19.18
C LEU A 43 -2.10 -4.24 20.64
N GLU A 44 -1.01 -4.71 21.25
CA GLU A 44 -1.01 -5.06 22.69
C GLU A 44 -1.18 -3.83 23.57
N LEU A 45 -0.65 -2.65 23.19
CA LEU A 45 -0.93 -1.41 23.90
C LEU A 45 -2.42 -1.03 23.81
N LEU A 46 -3.02 -1.11 22.62
CA LEU A 46 -4.46 -0.84 22.42
C LEU A 46 -5.35 -1.77 23.22
N LYS A 47 -4.94 -3.00 23.44
CA LYS A 47 -5.66 -4.00 24.24
C LYS A 47 -5.81 -3.57 25.71
N ASN A 48 -4.89 -2.76 26.23
CA ASN A 48 -5.00 -2.22 27.59
C ASN A 48 -6.01 -1.06 27.69
N ASP A 49 -6.29 -0.39 26.58
CA ASP A 49 -7.09 0.84 26.52
C ASP A 49 -8.51 0.62 25.97
N ILE A 50 -8.75 -0.53 25.32
CA ILE A 50 -10.03 -0.84 24.67
C ILE A 50 -10.58 -2.15 25.26
N PRO A 51 -11.76 -2.15 25.89
CA PRO A 51 -12.38 -3.34 26.49
C PRO A 51 -12.66 -4.42 25.44
N TYR A 52 -12.37 -5.67 25.82
CA TYR A 52 -12.59 -6.85 24.96
C TYR A 52 -11.96 -6.76 23.58
N PHE A 53 -10.81 -6.07 23.49
CA PHE A 53 -10.06 -5.91 22.25
C PHE A 53 -9.38 -7.23 21.87
N GLU A 54 -9.76 -7.75 20.71
CA GLU A 54 -9.11 -8.89 20.09
C GLU A 54 -8.62 -8.50 18.70
N TYR A 55 -7.55 -9.12 18.26
CA TYR A 55 -7.02 -8.85 16.93
C TYR A 55 -6.45 -10.09 16.25
N LYS A 56 -6.43 -10.04 14.94
CA LYS A 56 -5.74 -10.99 14.06
C LYS A 56 -4.99 -10.23 12.99
N ILE A 57 -3.80 -10.70 12.62
CA ILE A 57 -2.99 -10.06 11.59
C ILE A 57 -2.60 -11.07 10.51
N LEU A 58 -2.62 -10.60 9.25
CA LEU A 58 -2.03 -11.28 8.11
C LEU A 58 -0.93 -10.36 7.55
N TYR A 59 0.32 -10.78 7.69
CA TYR A 59 1.48 -9.97 7.31
C TYR A 59 2.17 -10.57 6.10
N ASP A 60 2.26 -9.81 5.01
CA ASP A 60 2.96 -10.20 3.79
C ASP A 60 3.60 -9.00 3.08
N ASN A 61 4.88 -9.12 2.74
CA ASN A 61 5.60 -8.20 1.84
C ASN A 61 5.37 -6.70 2.13
N LEU A 62 5.56 -6.26 3.39
CA LEU A 62 5.36 -4.90 3.93
C LEU A 62 3.90 -4.49 4.12
N ILE A 63 2.93 -5.29 3.73
CA ILE A 63 1.51 -5.04 3.97
C ILE A 63 1.06 -5.93 5.14
N CYS A 64 0.24 -5.37 6.00
CA CYS A 64 -0.42 -6.09 7.06
C CYS A 64 -1.91 -5.81 7.03
N ASP A 65 -2.71 -6.86 6.91
CA ASP A 65 -4.13 -6.82 7.22
C ASP A 65 -4.32 -7.03 8.71
N ILE A 66 -4.99 -6.10 9.36
CA ILE A 66 -5.31 -6.12 10.78
C ILE A 66 -6.83 -6.22 10.91
N PHE A 67 -7.29 -7.30 11.49
CA PHE A 67 -8.69 -7.51 11.84
C PHE A 67 -8.84 -7.29 13.33
N ILE A 68 -9.76 -6.45 13.74
CA ILE A 68 -9.99 -6.05 15.13
C ILE A 68 -11.44 -6.28 15.46
N SER A 69 -11.69 -6.85 16.65
CA SER A 69 -13.00 -6.86 17.29
C SER A 69 -12.90 -6.25 18.69
N TYR A 70 -13.93 -5.53 19.09
CA TYR A 70 -14.06 -4.97 20.43
C TYR A 70 -15.54 -4.82 20.81
N LYS A 71 -15.82 -4.75 22.13
CA LYS A 71 -17.19 -4.65 22.61
C LYS A 71 -17.81 -3.31 22.28
N ASN A 72 -19.06 -3.37 21.85
CA ASN A 72 -19.86 -2.22 21.45
C ASN A 72 -20.81 -1.84 22.59
N GLU A 73 -20.35 -1.04 23.56
CA GLU A 73 -21.17 -0.65 24.70
C GLU A 73 -22.01 0.60 24.41
N GLU A 74 -21.44 1.59 23.71
CA GLU A 74 -22.10 2.84 23.31
C GLU A 74 -21.55 3.35 21.97
N LEU A 75 -22.38 4.00 21.15
CA LEU A 75 -21.98 4.55 19.85
C LEU A 75 -20.80 5.56 19.94
N SER A 76 -20.79 6.36 21.00
CA SER A 76 -19.70 7.33 21.27
C SER A 76 -18.34 6.65 21.48
N LEU A 77 -18.31 5.49 22.12
CA LEU A 77 -17.10 4.71 22.36
C LEU A 77 -16.57 4.03 21.09
N ILE A 78 -17.44 3.74 20.12
CA ILE A 78 -17.00 3.17 18.82
C ILE A 78 -16.09 4.15 18.11
N ASP A 79 -16.47 5.42 18.00
CA ASP A 79 -15.69 6.43 17.31
C ASP A 79 -14.40 6.75 18.08
N GLU A 80 -14.44 6.80 19.40
CA GLU A 80 -13.25 6.96 20.23
C GLU A 80 -12.25 5.81 20.03
N ASN A 81 -12.72 4.56 20.06
CA ASN A 81 -11.89 3.38 19.85
C ASN A 81 -11.29 3.35 18.43
N LYS A 82 -12.06 3.71 17.39
CA LYS A 82 -11.53 3.89 16.03
C LYS A 82 -10.43 4.95 15.99
N MET A 83 -10.63 6.09 16.65
CA MET A 83 -9.61 7.15 16.72
C MET A 83 -8.33 6.69 17.41
N LYS A 84 -8.42 5.89 18.49
CA LYS A 84 -7.26 5.29 19.16
C LYS A 84 -6.49 4.39 18.20
N ILE A 85 -7.19 3.50 17.49
CA ILE A 85 -6.58 2.58 16.50
C ILE A 85 -5.91 3.37 15.37
N VAL A 86 -6.62 4.32 14.77
CA VAL A 86 -6.08 5.16 13.69
C VAL A 86 -4.86 5.94 14.17
N SER A 87 -4.89 6.51 15.36
CA SER A 87 -3.76 7.25 15.94
C SER A 87 -2.54 6.36 16.20
N ALA A 88 -2.73 5.11 16.63
CA ALA A 88 -1.64 4.17 16.88
C ALA A 88 -0.86 3.84 15.61
N PHE A 89 -1.52 3.75 14.47
CA PHE A 89 -0.90 3.41 13.19
C PHE A 89 -0.68 4.61 12.26
N ASN A 90 -1.39 5.72 12.50
CA ASN A 90 -1.25 7.01 11.81
C ASN A 90 -1.07 6.84 10.28
N ASN A 91 -0.02 7.44 9.73
CA ASN A 91 0.28 7.48 8.28
C ASN A 91 0.59 6.12 7.64
N ASN A 92 0.66 5.05 8.43
CA ASN A 92 0.85 3.70 7.94
C ASN A 92 -0.45 3.03 7.48
N ILE A 93 -1.63 3.46 7.98
CA ILE A 93 -2.92 2.98 7.48
C ILE A 93 -3.15 3.54 6.08
N PHE A 94 -3.38 2.67 5.12
CA PHE A 94 -3.75 3.08 3.77
C PHE A 94 -5.20 2.74 3.41
N SER A 95 -5.83 1.81 4.15
CA SER A 95 -7.23 1.44 3.99
C SER A 95 -7.85 1.10 5.35
N GLU A 96 -9.08 1.55 5.56
CA GLU A 96 -9.95 1.20 6.70
C GLU A 96 -10.98 0.14 6.31
N ASN A 97 -10.67 -0.61 5.26
CA ASN A 97 -11.49 -1.70 4.73
C ASN A 97 -10.59 -2.70 3.96
N SER A 98 -11.19 -3.59 3.18
CA SER A 98 -10.49 -4.62 2.40
C SER A 98 -9.81 -4.10 1.12
N PHE A 99 -9.86 -2.79 0.80
CA PHE A 99 -9.35 -2.29 -0.47
C PHE A 99 -7.84 -2.44 -0.59
N SER A 100 -7.40 -3.00 -1.72
CA SER A 100 -6.00 -3.10 -2.09
C SER A 100 -5.42 -1.73 -2.47
N LEU A 101 -4.08 -1.60 -2.49
CA LEU A 101 -3.42 -0.41 -3.02
C LEU A 101 -3.83 -0.12 -4.47
N CYS A 102 -3.94 -1.15 -5.30
CA CYS A 102 -4.31 -1.03 -6.70
C CYS A 102 -5.74 -0.49 -6.86
N LYS A 103 -6.70 -0.99 -6.06
CA LYS A 103 -8.07 -0.50 -6.06
C LYS A 103 -8.17 0.97 -5.66
N ILE A 104 -7.40 1.38 -4.65
CA ILE A 104 -7.37 2.78 -4.20
C ILE A 104 -6.74 3.67 -5.29
N ILE A 105 -5.62 3.24 -5.91
CA ILE A 105 -4.98 3.97 -7.00
C ILE A 105 -5.95 4.15 -8.18
N TYR A 106 -6.64 3.08 -8.60
CA TYR A 106 -7.66 3.16 -9.64
C TYR A 106 -8.74 4.20 -9.29
N SER A 107 -9.29 4.14 -8.08
CA SER A 107 -10.31 5.09 -7.64
C SER A 107 -9.80 6.53 -7.67
N LEU A 108 -8.57 6.77 -7.24
CA LEU A 108 -7.96 8.11 -7.24
C LEU A 108 -7.70 8.63 -8.66
N LEU A 109 -7.20 7.80 -9.57
CA LEU A 109 -7.00 8.18 -10.97
C LEU A 109 -8.33 8.49 -11.66
N SER A 110 -9.34 7.63 -11.45
CA SER A 110 -10.66 7.81 -12.02
C SER A 110 -11.35 9.07 -11.51
N GLN A 111 -11.41 9.27 -10.20
CA GLN A 111 -12.07 10.44 -9.58
C GLN A 111 -11.42 11.76 -9.99
N LYS A 112 -10.09 11.77 -10.18
CA LYS A 112 -9.34 12.97 -10.55
C LYS A 112 -9.16 13.13 -12.06
N ASN A 113 -9.63 12.18 -12.84
CA ASN A 113 -9.39 12.07 -14.29
C ASN A 113 -7.91 12.25 -14.66
N LYS A 114 -7.02 11.60 -13.89
CA LYS A 114 -5.57 11.70 -14.07
C LYS A 114 -5.01 10.49 -14.79
N SER A 115 -4.00 10.71 -15.58
CA SER A 115 -3.25 9.69 -16.31
C SER A 115 -1.89 9.42 -15.65
N ILE A 116 -1.43 8.17 -15.80
CA ILE A 116 -0.12 7.74 -15.31
C ILE A 116 0.69 7.08 -16.42
N SER A 117 2.02 7.27 -16.35
CA SER A 117 2.98 6.45 -17.11
C SER A 117 3.94 5.75 -16.17
N ILE A 118 4.28 4.51 -16.50
CA ILE A 118 5.06 3.64 -15.62
C ILE A 118 6.27 3.10 -16.37
N TYR A 119 7.46 3.29 -15.79
CA TYR A 119 8.69 2.71 -16.32
C TYR A 119 9.28 1.74 -15.29
N GLU A 120 9.14 0.44 -15.57
CA GLU A 120 9.61 -0.62 -14.70
C GLU A 120 10.94 -1.18 -15.16
N ASN A 121 11.89 -1.22 -14.24
CA ASN A 121 13.13 -1.96 -14.40
C ASN A 121 13.10 -3.22 -13.51
N ILE A 122 13.29 -3.02 -12.20
CA ILE A 122 13.53 -4.11 -11.26
C ILE A 122 12.25 -4.92 -10.94
N THR A 123 11.10 -4.29 -11.01
CA THR A 123 9.78 -4.90 -10.75
C THR A 123 9.24 -5.71 -11.93
N LYS A 124 9.86 -5.57 -13.13
CA LYS A 124 9.64 -6.42 -14.31
C LYS A 124 8.19 -6.55 -14.77
N GLY A 125 7.42 -5.47 -14.75
CA GLY A 125 6.01 -5.47 -15.14
C GLY A 125 5.03 -5.83 -14.04
N LYS A 126 5.49 -6.16 -12.82
CA LYS A 126 4.60 -6.55 -11.73
C LYS A 126 3.72 -5.41 -11.20
N ILE A 127 4.17 -4.16 -11.29
CA ILE A 127 3.35 -3.00 -10.93
C ILE A 127 2.17 -2.90 -11.88
N VAL A 128 2.44 -2.86 -13.18
CA VAL A 128 1.39 -2.73 -14.21
C VAL A 128 0.46 -3.93 -14.18
N SER A 129 0.98 -5.17 -14.13
CA SER A 129 0.12 -6.35 -14.07
C SER A 129 -0.80 -6.32 -12.84
N SER A 130 -0.28 -6.00 -11.64
CA SER A 130 -1.11 -5.91 -10.44
C SER A 130 -2.20 -4.83 -10.53
N LEU A 131 -1.93 -3.71 -11.20
CA LEU A 131 -2.91 -2.66 -11.43
C LEU A 131 -4.02 -3.12 -12.37
N LEU A 132 -3.68 -3.81 -13.46
CA LEU A 132 -4.63 -4.32 -14.46
C LEU A 132 -5.40 -5.54 -13.95
N ASP A 133 -4.78 -6.41 -13.16
CA ASP A 133 -5.42 -7.57 -12.53
C ASP A 133 -6.52 -7.14 -11.55
N GLU A 134 -6.33 -6.01 -10.85
CA GLU A 134 -7.35 -5.45 -9.95
C GLU A 134 -8.54 -4.86 -10.72
N ASN A 135 -8.26 -4.16 -11.82
CA ASN A 135 -9.30 -3.57 -12.66
C ASN A 135 -8.75 -3.27 -14.08
N GLU A 136 -9.26 -4.00 -15.08
CA GLU A 136 -8.86 -3.83 -16.48
C GLU A 136 -9.15 -2.41 -17.03
N ASN A 137 -10.19 -1.73 -16.52
CA ASN A 137 -10.49 -0.36 -16.92
C ASN A 137 -9.40 0.65 -16.54
N LEU A 138 -8.44 0.26 -15.69
CA LEU A 138 -7.29 1.10 -15.35
C LEU A 138 -6.42 1.38 -16.58
N ILE A 139 -6.50 0.55 -17.62
CA ILE A 139 -5.82 0.79 -18.91
C ILE A 139 -6.17 2.17 -19.50
N ASN A 140 -7.38 2.68 -19.26
CA ASN A 140 -7.82 3.99 -19.76
C ASN A 140 -7.07 5.17 -19.13
N TYR A 141 -6.41 4.95 -17.99
CA TYR A 141 -5.63 5.96 -17.26
C TYR A 141 -4.12 5.77 -17.44
N ILE A 142 -3.69 4.68 -18.09
CA ILE A 142 -2.27 4.43 -18.38
C ILE A 142 -1.95 4.96 -19.77
N LYS A 143 -1.06 5.97 -19.86
CA LYS A 143 -0.63 6.55 -21.15
C LYS A 143 0.52 5.82 -21.79
N ASP A 144 1.49 5.36 -20.99
CA ASP A 144 2.66 4.64 -21.49
C ASP A 144 3.20 3.67 -20.44
N VAL A 145 3.72 2.54 -20.91
CA VAL A 145 4.39 1.55 -20.09
C VAL A 145 5.70 1.17 -20.74
N LYS A 146 6.79 1.29 -19.98
CA LYS A 146 8.09 0.77 -20.38
C LYS A 146 8.55 -0.30 -19.39
N ILE A 147 8.88 -1.47 -19.89
CA ILE A 147 9.49 -2.55 -19.10
C ILE A 147 10.84 -2.83 -19.75
N LYS A 148 11.90 -2.24 -19.23
CA LYS A 148 13.23 -2.34 -19.82
C LYS A 148 14.31 -2.26 -18.75
N SER A 149 15.37 -3.03 -18.94
CA SER A 149 16.57 -2.88 -18.12
C SER A 149 17.22 -1.53 -18.40
N PHE A 150 17.36 -0.73 -17.37
CA PHE A 150 18.17 0.50 -17.35
C PHE A 150 18.77 0.64 -15.96
N GLN A 151 19.76 1.47 -15.80
CA GLN A 151 20.36 1.76 -14.51
C GLN A 151 20.61 3.27 -14.45
N CYS A 152 20.15 3.88 -13.36
CA CYS A 152 20.55 5.22 -12.96
C CYS A 152 21.50 5.08 -11.78
N ASP A 153 22.71 5.58 -11.91
CA ASP A 153 23.75 5.45 -10.88
C ASP A 153 23.63 6.56 -9.82
N SER A 154 23.00 7.68 -10.15
CA SER A 154 22.78 8.80 -9.24
C SER A 154 21.30 9.18 -9.11
N ASP A 155 20.99 10.00 -8.09
CA ASP A 155 19.66 10.57 -7.92
C ASP A 155 19.36 11.60 -9.01
N ASP A 156 20.35 12.39 -9.41
CA ASP A 156 20.20 13.39 -10.46
C ASP A 156 19.83 12.76 -11.80
N GLU A 157 20.48 11.65 -12.17
CA GLU A 157 20.17 10.90 -13.38
C GLU A 157 18.75 10.32 -13.34
N LEU A 158 18.30 9.84 -12.17
CA LEU A 158 16.94 9.36 -11.99
C LEU A 158 15.93 10.50 -12.11
N VAL A 159 16.22 11.68 -11.56
CA VAL A 159 15.39 12.88 -11.69
C VAL A 159 15.29 13.31 -13.16
N GLU A 160 16.41 13.42 -13.86
CA GLU A 160 16.43 13.78 -15.28
C GLU A 160 15.60 12.79 -16.13
N THR A 161 15.82 11.49 -15.92
CA THR A 161 15.08 10.43 -16.61
C THR A 161 13.57 10.55 -16.34
N THR A 162 13.19 10.85 -15.10
CA THR A 162 11.80 10.97 -14.69
C THR A 162 11.12 12.18 -15.32
N LEU A 163 11.78 13.34 -15.29
CA LEU A 163 11.26 14.58 -15.90
C LEU A 163 11.14 14.46 -17.42
N LYS A 164 12.14 13.83 -18.05
CA LYS A 164 12.10 13.54 -19.50
C LYS A 164 10.93 12.63 -19.83
N TYR A 165 10.74 11.53 -19.09
CA TYR A 165 9.65 10.60 -19.32
C TYR A 165 8.27 11.24 -19.09
N LEU A 166 8.13 12.09 -18.07
CA LEU A 166 6.93 12.88 -17.84
C LEU A 166 6.59 13.78 -19.02
N LYS A 167 7.60 14.48 -19.56
CA LYS A 167 7.45 15.36 -20.71
C LYS A 167 7.11 14.59 -21.99
N ASP A 168 7.80 13.47 -22.24
CA ASP A 168 7.64 12.67 -23.46
C ASP A 168 6.24 12.02 -23.53
N THR A 169 5.71 11.58 -22.39
CA THR A 169 4.39 10.91 -22.33
C THR A 169 3.23 11.91 -22.15
N GLY A 170 3.49 13.09 -21.61
CA GLY A 170 2.46 14.06 -21.27
C GLY A 170 1.43 13.52 -20.27
N SER A 171 1.82 12.55 -19.43
CA SER A 171 0.97 12.03 -18.36
C SER A 171 0.94 12.99 -17.17
N ASP A 172 -0.08 12.86 -16.32
CA ASP A 172 -0.20 13.70 -15.10
C ASP A 172 0.74 13.25 -14.01
N VAL A 173 1.06 11.95 -13.98
CA VAL A 173 1.96 11.34 -13.01
C VAL A 173 2.86 10.31 -13.71
N VAL A 174 4.11 10.22 -13.28
CA VAL A 174 5.06 9.20 -13.72
C VAL A 174 5.60 8.45 -12.51
N LEU A 175 5.70 7.14 -12.64
CA LEU A 175 6.41 6.26 -11.72
C LEU A 175 7.56 5.57 -12.46
N ILE A 176 8.79 5.72 -11.96
CA ILE A 176 9.96 4.99 -12.48
C ILE A 176 10.56 4.15 -11.36
N THR A 177 10.78 2.86 -11.61
CA THR A 177 11.47 1.98 -10.68
C THR A 177 12.88 1.68 -11.17
N ASN A 178 13.85 1.75 -10.27
CA ASN A 178 15.24 1.43 -10.47
C ASN A 178 15.77 0.60 -9.31
N GLY A 179 16.85 -0.13 -9.49
CA GLY A 179 17.46 -0.87 -8.39
C GLY A 179 18.48 -1.89 -8.85
N LYS A 180 19.19 -2.45 -7.87
CA LYS A 180 20.22 -3.45 -8.09
C LYS A 180 20.10 -4.56 -7.05
N PHE A 181 20.04 -5.81 -7.53
CA PHE A 181 20.17 -6.95 -6.63
C PHE A 181 21.59 -7.01 -6.08
N VAL A 182 21.67 -7.26 -4.77
CA VAL A 182 22.89 -7.51 -4.01
C VAL A 182 22.82 -8.92 -3.46
N GLU A 183 23.92 -9.42 -2.89
CA GLU A 183 24.06 -10.81 -2.43
C GLU A 183 22.88 -11.30 -1.58
N ASN A 184 22.39 -10.48 -0.66
CA ASN A 184 21.32 -10.86 0.28
C ASN A 184 20.09 -9.93 0.18
N GLY A 185 19.76 -9.41 -1.02
CA GLY A 185 18.61 -8.54 -1.12
C GLY A 185 18.56 -7.67 -2.36
N LEU A 186 17.92 -6.52 -2.19
CA LEU A 186 17.69 -5.54 -3.24
C LEU A 186 17.89 -4.12 -2.70
N ASN A 187 18.79 -3.38 -3.31
CA ASN A 187 18.81 -1.91 -3.18
C ASN A 187 17.81 -1.37 -4.19
N PHE A 188 16.70 -0.86 -3.70
CA PHE A 188 15.57 -0.39 -4.50
C PHE A 188 15.47 1.13 -4.41
N LYS A 189 15.40 1.76 -5.57
CA LYS A 189 15.21 3.19 -5.73
C LYS A 189 14.08 3.41 -6.72
N PHE A 190 13.23 4.39 -6.47
CA PHE A 190 12.20 4.77 -7.43
C PHE A 190 11.87 6.25 -7.31
N SER A 191 11.29 6.79 -8.36
CA SER A 191 10.84 8.18 -8.41
C SER A 191 9.37 8.27 -8.80
N ILE A 192 8.70 9.27 -8.25
CA ILE A 192 7.35 9.65 -8.63
C ILE A 192 7.36 11.14 -8.92
N ALA A 193 6.87 11.52 -10.09
CA ALA A 193 6.80 12.91 -10.49
C ALA A 193 5.41 13.29 -10.99
N ASP A 194 5.06 14.54 -10.78
CA ASP A 194 4.00 15.25 -11.48
C ASP A 194 4.57 16.57 -12.04
N LYS A 195 3.70 17.43 -12.58
CA LYS A 195 4.10 18.73 -13.14
C LYS A 195 4.77 19.70 -12.14
N ASN A 196 4.62 19.45 -10.83
CA ASN A 196 5.07 20.37 -9.79
C ASN A 196 6.38 19.93 -9.14
N GLU A 197 6.57 18.62 -8.95
CA GLU A 197 7.66 18.09 -8.14
C GLU A 197 8.04 16.65 -8.52
N VAL A 198 9.28 16.28 -8.18
CA VAL A 198 9.81 14.92 -8.27
C VAL A 198 10.19 14.46 -6.87
N HIS A 199 9.74 13.29 -6.48
CA HIS A 199 10.14 12.64 -5.24
C HIS A 199 10.94 11.38 -5.54
N ILE A 200 12.08 11.22 -4.87
CA ILE A 200 12.88 9.99 -4.90
C ILE A 200 12.71 9.25 -3.58
N PHE A 201 12.59 7.95 -3.68
CA PHE A 201 12.47 7.03 -2.56
C PHE A 201 13.54 5.94 -2.65
N ASN A 202 14.14 5.63 -1.50
CA ASN A 202 15.16 4.60 -1.38
C ASN A 202 14.74 3.58 -0.34
N SER A 203 14.96 2.29 -0.63
CA SER A 203 14.68 1.18 0.27
C SER A 203 15.69 0.07 0.07
N ASN A 204 16.06 -0.61 1.16
CA ASN A 204 16.93 -1.78 1.13
C ASN A 204 16.14 -2.97 1.68
N PHE A 205 15.87 -3.94 0.81
CA PHE A 205 15.14 -5.15 1.19
C PHE A 205 16.11 -6.32 1.37
N LYS A 206 15.96 -7.05 2.48
CA LYS A 206 16.76 -8.25 2.81
C LYS A 206 15.83 -9.45 2.79
N ALA A 207 15.71 -10.08 1.64
CA ALA A 207 14.90 -11.27 1.42
C ALA A 207 15.37 -12.00 0.15
N ASP A 208 14.75 -13.13 -0.16
CA ASP A 208 14.92 -13.75 -1.46
C ASP A 208 14.44 -12.82 -2.60
N LYS A 209 14.89 -13.10 -3.82
CA LYS A 209 14.66 -12.25 -4.98
C LYS A 209 13.19 -11.96 -5.26
N ASN A 210 12.33 -12.98 -5.12
CA ASN A 210 10.90 -12.82 -5.43
C ASN A 210 10.22 -11.94 -4.38
N LYS A 211 10.49 -12.16 -3.10
CA LYS A 211 10.00 -11.30 -2.01
C LYS A 211 10.51 -9.87 -2.15
N CYS A 212 11.78 -9.68 -2.48
CA CYS A 212 12.31 -8.34 -2.74
C CYS A 212 11.53 -7.60 -3.84
N ILE A 213 11.18 -8.30 -4.94
CA ILE A 213 10.40 -7.71 -6.03
C ILE A 213 8.98 -7.36 -5.55
N GLU A 214 8.34 -8.23 -4.77
CA GLU A 214 7.01 -7.93 -4.21
C GLU A 214 7.05 -6.75 -3.22
N MET A 215 8.06 -6.68 -2.36
CA MET A 215 8.26 -5.56 -1.45
C MET A 215 8.50 -4.25 -2.22
N ALA A 216 9.30 -4.29 -3.29
CA ALA A 216 9.55 -3.16 -4.18
C ALA A 216 8.28 -2.68 -4.86
N LYS A 217 7.48 -3.59 -5.42
CA LYS A 217 6.18 -3.29 -6.01
C LYS A 217 5.24 -2.63 -4.99
N ASN A 218 5.07 -3.23 -3.82
CA ASN A 218 4.18 -2.71 -2.78
C ASN A 218 4.65 -1.33 -2.27
N SER A 219 5.97 -1.11 -2.15
CA SER A 219 6.54 0.18 -1.78
C SER A 219 6.22 1.26 -2.82
N ALA A 220 6.45 0.97 -4.10
CA ALA A 220 6.16 1.90 -5.18
C ALA A 220 4.66 2.25 -5.26
N LEU A 221 3.78 1.25 -5.17
CA LEU A 221 2.32 1.45 -5.17
C LEU A 221 1.84 2.27 -3.96
N PHE A 222 2.38 2.01 -2.77
CA PHE A 222 2.02 2.78 -1.58
C PHE A 222 2.37 4.27 -1.71
N HIS A 223 3.57 4.58 -2.17
CA HIS A 223 3.99 5.96 -2.35
C HIS A 223 3.27 6.65 -3.51
N LEU A 224 2.96 5.91 -4.59
CA LEU A 224 2.11 6.40 -5.67
C LEU A 224 0.71 6.78 -5.17
N MET A 225 0.09 5.91 -4.37
CA MET A 225 -1.19 6.20 -3.73
C MET A 225 -1.11 7.47 -2.86
N LYS A 226 -0.06 7.60 -2.03
CA LYS A 226 0.15 8.81 -1.20
C LYS A 226 0.27 10.06 -2.05
N LYS A 227 1.04 10.03 -3.12
CA LYS A 227 1.18 11.15 -4.07
C LYS A 227 -0.16 11.52 -4.70
N LEU A 228 -0.93 10.54 -5.14
CA LEU A 228 -2.27 10.79 -5.70
C LEU A 228 -3.25 11.36 -4.68
N ARG A 229 -3.12 11.04 -3.39
CA ARG A 229 -3.95 11.62 -2.31
C ARG A 229 -3.62 13.09 -2.03
N GLN A 230 -2.34 13.47 -1.99
CA GLN A 230 -1.87 14.81 -1.62
C GLN A 230 -2.42 15.93 -2.50
N ASN A 231 -2.73 15.66 -3.74
CA ASN A 231 -3.30 16.65 -4.66
C ASN A 231 -4.77 17.04 -4.37
N ASN A 232 -5.30 16.80 -3.17
CA ASN A 232 -6.66 17.17 -2.76
C ASN A 232 -6.76 18.53 -2.05
N PHE A 233 -5.66 19.25 -1.80
CA PHE A 233 -5.68 20.54 -1.11
C PHE A 233 -5.19 21.69 -2.01
N ALA A 234 -5.86 21.88 -3.12
CA ALA A 234 -5.79 23.13 -3.88
C ALA A 234 -7.24 23.59 -4.14
N PHE A 235 -7.85 24.13 -3.09
CA PHE A 235 -8.95 25.08 -3.13
C PHE A 235 -8.71 26.14 -2.07
#